data_c5562bb143b7266893c24373641d881d
#
_entry.id   c5562bb143b7266893c24373641d881d
#
_cell.length_a   1.000
_cell.length_b   1.000
_cell.length_c   1.000
_cell.angle_alpha   90.00
_cell.angle_beta   90.00
_cell.angle_gamma   90.00
#
_symmetry.space_group_name_H-M   'P 1'
#
loop_
_entity.id
_entity.type
_entity.pdbx_description
1 polymer ?
#
loop_
_entity_poly.entity_id
_entity_poly.type
_entity_poly.pdbx_seq_one_letter_code
_entity_poly.pdbx_strand_id
1 'polypeptide(L)'
;MMASSNLSLSSEQIEEMQRHVEDCLPEEGCGILGGFADRVEWVIPITNMLHSSTRFQMDPREQIDAFFKIEEAGGKLIGIYHSHPNGPEFPSESDVRESAFPEAIHIIWHHLAEEWNYQVYRIDPVAGFVAVGIWLHTP
;
A
#
# COMPACT_ATOMS: atom_id res chain seq x y z
N MET A 1 -5.59 22.16 3.20
CA MET A 1 -6.78 21.41 2.77
C MET A 1 -6.39 19.98 2.47
N MET A 2 -7.11 19.04 3.03
CA MET A 2 -6.83 17.64 2.79
C MET A 2 -7.31 17.23 1.39
N ALA A 3 -6.45 16.60 0.60
CA ALA A 3 -6.85 16.07 -0.68
C ALA A 3 -7.86 14.94 -0.44
N SER A 4 -8.87 14.84 -1.29
CA SER A 4 -9.81 13.72 -1.24
C SER A 4 -9.48 12.74 -2.35
N SER A 5 -9.71 11.47 -2.07
CA SER A 5 -9.57 10.42 -3.05
C SER A 5 -10.91 9.73 -3.21
N ASN A 6 -11.21 9.30 -4.44
CA ASN A 6 -12.39 8.49 -4.70
C ASN A 6 -12.10 7.00 -4.54
N LEU A 7 -10.93 6.67 -4.01
CA LEU A 7 -10.50 5.30 -3.81
C LEU A 7 -11.51 4.52 -2.98
N SER A 8 -11.96 3.40 -3.50
CA SER A 8 -12.94 2.55 -2.87
C SER A 8 -12.35 1.18 -2.55
N LEU A 9 -12.47 0.78 -1.29
CA LEU A 9 -11.99 -0.48 -0.76
C LEU A 9 -13.10 -1.17 0.04
N SER A 10 -13.11 -2.49 0.02
CA SER A 10 -14.04 -3.24 0.86
C SER A 10 -13.38 -3.56 2.21
N SER A 11 -14.20 -3.82 3.21
CA SER A 11 -13.69 -4.27 4.51
C SER A 11 -12.90 -5.56 4.40
N GLU A 12 -13.29 -6.43 3.47
CA GLU A 12 -12.58 -7.67 3.20
C GLU A 12 -11.17 -7.44 2.68
N GLN A 13 -11.01 -6.47 1.79
CA GLN A 13 -9.70 -6.08 1.25
C GLN A 13 -8.80 -5.48 2.33
N ILE A 14 -9.38 -4.69 3.21
CA ILE A 14 -8.67 -4.14 4.36
C ILE A 14 -8.17 -5.29 5.27
N GLU A 15 -9.02 -6.27 5.53
CA GLU A 15 -8.63 -7.43 6.33
C GLU A 15 -7.55 -8.28 5.67
N GLU A 16 -7.60 -8.41 4.33
CA GLU A 16 -6.56 -9.12 3.58
C GLU A 16 -5.20 -8.47 3.76
N MET A 17 -5.15 -7.15 3.62
CA MET A 17 -3.89 -6.42 3.81
C MET A 17 -3.37 -6.58 5.24
N GLN A 18 -4.25 -6.40 6.22
CA GLN A 18 -3.86 -6.53 7.63
C GLN A 18 -3.29 -7.90 7.92
N ARG A 19 -3.94 -8.94 7.43
CA ARG A 19 -3.52 -10.32 7.64
C ARG A 19 -2.14 -10.56 7.04
N HIS A 20 -1.93 -10.03 5.83
CA HIS A 20 -0.64 -10.17 5.14
C HIS A 20 0.49 -9.46 5.90
N VAL A 21 0.31 -8.20 6.29
CA VAL A 21 1.37 -7.47 6.99
C VAL A 21 1.64 -8.06 8.37
N GLU A 22 0.63 -8.61 9.01
CA GLU A 22 0.77 -9.32 10.27
C GLU A 22 1.61 -10.58 10.09
N ASP A 23 1.36 -11.35 9.03
CA ASP A 23 2.14 -12.54 8.69
C ASP A 23 3.60 -12.22 8.35
N CYS A 24 3.88 -11.02 7.91
CA CYS A 24 5.24 -10.60 7.56
C CYS A 24 6.09 -10.21 8.77
N LEU A 25 5.48 -9.99 9.94
CA LEU A 25 6.22 -9.58 11.13
C LEU A 25 7.41 -10.49 11.40
N PRO A 26 8.58 -9.97 11.80
CA PRO A 26 8.88 -8.57 12.13
C PRO A 26 9.28 -7.69 10.96
N GLU A 27 9.19 -8.18 9.73
CA GLU A 27 9.56 -7.44 8.52
C GLU A 27 8.42 -6.53 8.07
N GLU A 28 8.78 -5.47 7.32
CA GLU A 28 7.77 -4.69 6.61
C GLU A 28 7.14 -5.57 5.53
N GLY A 29 5.82 -5.65 5.53
CA GLY A 29 5.08 -6.28 4.44
C GLY A 29 4.80 -5.25 3.36
N CYS A 30 4.60 -5.70 2.13
CA CYS A 30 4.26 -4.82 1.02
C CYS A 30 3.39 -5.53 0.00
N GLY A 31 2.69 -4.75 -0.82
CA GLY A 31 1.84 -5.29 -1.85
C GLY A 31 1.30 -4.24 -2.78
N ILE A 32 0.57 -4.71 -3.78
CA ILE A 32 0.03 -3.91 -4.86
C ILE A 32 -1.49 -3.99 -4.84
N LEU A 33 -2.12 -2.85 -5.10
CA LEU A 33 -3.56 -2.75 -5.25
C LEU A 33 -3.87 -2.41 -6.71
N GLY A 34 -4.64 -3.25 -7.36
CA GLY A 34 -5.06 -3.04 -8.73
C GLY A 34 -6.57 -3.02 -8.83
N GLY A 35 -7.07 -2.44 -9.91
CA GLY A 35 -8.51 -2.40 -10.12
C GLY A 35 -8.91 -1.51 -11.28
N PHE A 36 -10.14 -1.02 -11.23
CA PHE A 36 -10.73 -0.21 -12.29
C PHE A 36 -11.14 1.14 -11.76
N ALA A 37 -10.79 2.19 -12.47
CA ALA A 37 -11.01 3.56 -12.03
C ALA A 37 -10.45 3.74 -10.61
N ASP A 38 -11.31 4.02 -9.63
CA ASP A 38 -10.88 4.23 -8.24
C ASP A 38 -11.28 3.06 -7.34
N ARG A 39 -11.72 1.95 -7.93
CA ARG A 39 -12.18 0.79 -7.17
C ARG A 39 -11.14 -0.31 -7.16
N VAL A 40 -10.66 -0.67 -5.98
CA VAL A 40 -9.73 -1.78 -5.83
C VAL A 40 -10.46 -3.10 -6.06
N GLU A 41 -9.89 -3.92 -6.94
CA GLU A 41 -10.39 -5.25 -7.26
C GLU A 41 -9.46 -6.32 -6.71
N TRP A 42 -8.16 -6.07 -6.72
CA TRP A 42 -7.16 -7.06 -6.31
C TRP A 42 -6.21 -6.49 -5.27
N VAL A 43 -5.98 -7.28 -4.23
CA VAL A 43 -4.92 -7.08 -3.25
C VAL A 43 -3.87 -8.14 -3.55
N ILE A 44 -2.69 -7.72 -3.96
CA ILE A 44 -1.64 -8.64 -4.40
C ILE A 44 -0.43 -8.51 -3.47
N PRO A 45 -0.25 -9.43 -2.53
CA PRO A 45 0.93 -9.45 -1.67
C PRO A 45 2.21 -9.64 -2.47
N ILE A 46 3.25 -8.91 -2.11
CA ILE A 46 4.57 -8.99 -2.78
C ILE A 46 5.62 -9.25 -1.70
N THR A 47 6.63 -10.04 -2.02
CA THR A 47 7.73 -10.30 -1.10
C THR A 47 8.59 -9.05 -0.93
N ASN A 48 8.92 -8.72 0.32
CA ASN A 48 9.92 -7.69 0.62
C ASN A 48 11.31 -8.33 0.52
N MET A 49 12.03 -8.01 -0.56
CA MET A 49 13.35 -8.58 -0.82
C MET A 49 14.40 -8.21 0.21
N LEU A 50 14.22 -7.10 0.90
CA LEU A 50 15.19 -6.64 1.89
C LEU A 50 15.06 -7.39 3.21
N HIS A 51 13.93 -8.07 3.43
CA HIS A 51 13.66 -8.77 4.69
C HIS A 51 13.95 -7.89 5.91
N SER A 52 13.55 -6.62 5.79
CA SER A 52 13.87 -5.60 6.78
C SER A 52 12.63 -5.14 7.55
N SER A 53 12.82 -4.77 8.80
CA SER A 53 11.76 -4.20 9.64
C SER A 53 11.61 -2.68 9.46
N THR A 54 12.49 -2.06 8.66
CA THR A 54 12.53 -0.59 8.51
C THR A 54 12.51 -0.11 7.06
N ARG A 55 12.62 -1.00 6.10
CA ARG A 55 12.60 -0.68 4.67
C ARG A 55 12.01 -1.83 3.89
N PHE A 56 11.49 -1.52 2.72
CA PHE A 56 11.03 -2.56 1.81
C PHE A 56 11.47 -2.27 0.37
N GLN A 57 11.64 -3.35 -0.36
CA GLN A 57 11.81 -3.33 -1.80
C GLN A 57 11.05 -4.52 -2.35
N MET A 58 10.09 -4.27 -3.23
CA MET A 58 9.30 -5.34 -3.82
C MET A 58 10.16 -6.24 -4.70
N ASP A 59 9.95 -7.55 -4.60
CA ASP A 59 10.56 -8.51 -5.52
C ASP A 59 10.19 -8.09 -6.96
N PRO A 60 11.17 -7.78 -7.82
CA PRO A 60 10.88 -7.28 -9.17
C PRO A 60 10.08 -8.24 -10.05
N ARG A 61 10.30 -9.53 -9.90
CA ARG A 61 9.58 -10.53 -10.68
C ARG A 61 8.11 -10.59 -10.27
N GLU A 62 7.85 -10.62 -8.97
CA GLU A 62 6.48 -10.62 -8.46
C GLU A 62 5.77 -9.32 -8.84
N GLN A 63 6.48 -8.21 -8.80
CA GLN A 63 5.95 -6.90 -9.18
C GLN A 63 5.52 -6.88 -10.65
N ILE A 64 6.38 -7.39 -11.53
CA ILE A 64 6.08 -7.48 -12.96
C ILE A 64 4.90 -8.41 -13.20
N ASP A 65 4.87 -9.56 -12.56
CA ASP A 65 3.77 -10.52 -12.68
C ASP A 65 2.44 -9.89 -12.24
N ALA A 66 2.46 -9.11 -11.17
CA ALA A 66 1.27 -8.41 -10.69
C ALA A 66 0.78 -7.38 -11.71
N PHE A 67 1.70 -6.60 -12.29
CA PHE A 67 1.35 -5.60 -13.31
C PHE A 67 0.75 -6.26 -14.56
N PHE A 68 1.32 -7.37 -15.00
CA PHE A 68 0.76 -8.12 -16.13
C PHE A 68 -0.65 -8.63 -15.84
N LYS A 69 -0.85 -9.16 -14.65
CA LYS A 69 -2.15 -9.68 -14.24
C LYS A 69 -3.22 -8.59 -14.27
N ILE A 70 -2.88 -7.42 -13.72
CA ILE A 70 -3.78 -6.28 -13.69
C ILE A 70 -4.08 -5.80 -15.11
N GLU A 71 -3.05 -5.68 -15.95
CA GLU A 71 -3.19 -5.21 -17.31
C GLU A 71 -4.02 -6.18 -18.18
N GLU A 72 -3.77 -7.48 -18.05
CA GLU A 72 -4.55 -8.49 -18.79
C GLU A 72 -6.04 -8.43 -18.46
N ALA A 73 -6.36 -8.08 -17.22
CA ALA A 73 -7.75 -7.95 -16.79
C ALA A 73 -8.38 -6.60 -17.20
N GLY A 74 -7.61 -5.72 -17.86
CA GLY A 74 -8.06 -4.40 -18.27
C GLY A 74 -8.04 -3.37 -17.16
N GLY A 75 -7.38 -3.68 -16.05
CA GLY A 75 -7.28 -2.79 -14.90
C GLY A 75 -6.03 -1.93 -14.91
N LYS A 76 -5.80 -1.25 -13.81
CA LYS A 76 -4.62 -0.40 -13.62
C LYS A 76 -4.10 -0.51 -12.20
N LEU A 77 -2.84 -0.10 -12.00
CA LEU A 77 -2.28 0.08 -10.66
C LEU A 77 -3.03 1.21 -9.97
N ILE A 78 -3.59 0.93 -8.80
CA ILE A 78 -4.31 1.94 -8.01
C ILE A 78 -3.48 2.37 -6.82
N GLY A 79 -2.83 1.42 -6.15
CA GLY A 79 -2.11 1.75 -4.95
C GLY A 79 -1.03 0.76 -4.59
N ILE A 80 -0.26 1.14 -3.59
CA ILE A 80 0.78 0.32 -3.00
C ILE A 80 0.53 0.36 -1.49
N TYR A 81 0.66 -0.77 -0.83
CA TYR A 81 0.62 -0.78 0.62
C TYR A 81 1.90 -1.36 1.19
N HIS A 82 2.26 -0.90 2.36
CA HIS A 82 3.33 -1.50 3.14
C HIS A 82 3.09 -1.24 4.62
N SER A 83 3.90 -1.88 5.46
CA SER A 83 3.73 -1.77 6.90
C SER A 83 4.97 -1.23 7.59
N HIS A 84 4.73 -0.53 8.69
CA HIS A 84 5.74 -0.09 9.63
C HIS A 84 5.51 -0.86 10.94
N PRO A 85 6.17 -2.02 11.14
CA PRO A 85 5.90 -2.86 12.31
C PRO A 85 6.08 -2.15 13.65
N ASN A 86 6.95 -1.15 13.71
CA ASN A 86 7.22 -0.37 14.91
C ASN A 86 6.81 1.11 14.74
N GLY A 87 5.91 1.41 13.78
CA GLY A 87 5.58 2.78 13.45
C GLY A 87 6.72 3.48 12.73
N PRO A 88 6.59 4.74 12.39
CA PRO A 88 5.46 5.62 12.63
C PRO A 88 4.29 5.40 11.66
N GLU A 89 3.24 6.20 11.83
CA GLU A 89 2.04 6.12 10.98
C GLU A 89 2.16 6.89 9.67
N PHE A 90 3.26 7.61 9.46
CA PHE A 90 3.47 8.42 8.26
C PHE A 90 4.65 7.87 7.45
N PRO A 91 4.77 8.26 6.17
CA PRO A 91 5.87 7.79 5.32
C PRO A 91 7.25 8.16 5.88
N SER A 92 8.19 7.23 5.77
CA SER A 92 9.58 7.47 6.14
C SER A 92 10.27 8.32 5.05
N GLU A 93 11.47 8.84 5.37
CA GLU A 93 12.27 9.55 4.37
C GLU A 93 12.56 8.67 3.15
N SER A 94 12.86 7.39 3.36
CA SER A 94 13.10 6.47 2.25
C SER A 94 11.82 6.19 1.46
N ASP A 95 10.67 6.11 2.12
CA ASP A 95 9.40 5.94 1.42
C ASP A 95 9.15 7.09 0.45
N VAL A 96 9.42 8.31 0.88
CA VAL A 96 9.24 9.49 0.04
C VAL A 96 10.28 9.51 -1.08
N ARG A 97 11.56 9.34 -0.75
CA ARG A 97 12.65 9.41 -1.71
C ARG A 97 12.56 8.34 -2.79
N GLU A 98 12.14 7.14 -2.42
CA GLU A 98 12.09 5.98 -3.31
C GLU A 98 10.73 5.78 -3.99
N SER A 99 9.79 6.69 -3.79
CA SER A 99 8.46 6.61 -4.40
C SER A 99 8.57 6.68 -5.93
N ALA A 100 8.10 5.63 -6.60
CA ALA A 100 8.23 5.48 -8.05
C ALA A 100 6.92 5.66 -8.81
N PHE A 101 5.79 5.73 -8.11
CA PHE A 101 4.47 5.75 -8.73
C PHE A 101 3.65 6.91 -8.17
N PRO A 102 3.89 8.15 -8.66
CA PRO A 102 3.24 9.34 -8.07
C PRO A 102 1.71 9.35 -8.18
N GLU A 103 1.17 8.59 -9.11
CA GLU A 103 -0.29 8.50 -9.29
C GLU A 103 -0.94 7.48 -8.37
N ALA A 104 -0.15 6.60 -7.76
CA ALA A 104 -0.67 5.56 -6.87
C ALA A 104 -0.96 6.12 -5.48
N ILE A 105 -1.98 5.57 -4.85
CA ILE A 105 -2.26 5.82 -3.44
C ILE A 105 -1.32 4.91 -2.63
N HIS A 106 -0.84 5.41 -1.49
CA HIS A 106 -0.02 4.63 -0.58
C HIS A 106 -0.77 4.40 0.72
N ILE A 107 -0.95 3.13 1.08
CA ILE A 107 -1.57 2.77 2.35
C ILE A 107 -0.45 2.28 3.27
N ILE A 108 -0.27 2.96 4.39
CA ILE A 108 0.74 2.58 5.36
C ILE A 108 0.07 1.99 6.58
N TRP A 109 0.37 0.72 6.82
CA TRP A 109 -0.09 0.00 8.00
C TRP A 109 0.91 0.19 9.12
N HIS A 110 0.43 0.53 10.30
CA HIS A 110 1.32 0.68 11.45
C HIS A 110 0.77 -0.12 12.64
N HIS A 111 1.69 -0.64 13.43
CA HIS A 111 1.38 -1.49 14.56
C HIS A 111 1.84 -0.78 15.83
N LEU A 112 0.91 -0.34 16.64
CA LEU A 112 1.16 0.34 17.90
C LEU A 112 0.24 -0.25 18.96
N ALA A 113 0.80 -0.48 20.16
CA ALA A 113 0.02 -1.00 21.30
C ALA A 113 -0.77 -2.27 20.95
N GLU A 114 -0.14 -3.14 20.17
CA GLU A 114 -0.71 -4.43 19.72
C GLU A 114 -1.91 -4.30 18.79
N GLU A 115 -2.14 -3.10 18.25
CA GLU A 115 -3.21 -2.86 17.28
C GLU A 115 -2.66 -2.42 15.94
N TRP A 116 -3.32 -2.89 14.88
CA TRP A 116 -3.03 -2.46 13.51
C TRP A 116 -3.99 -1.35 13.12
N ASN A 117 -3.41 -0.27 12.57
CA ASN A 117 -4.16 0.81 11.95
C ASN A 117 -3.51 1.16 10.63
N TYR A 118 -4.18 1.96 9.82
CA TYR A 118 -3.62 2.39 8.55
C TYR A 118 -3.94 3.85 8.28
N GLN A 119 -3.08 4.48 7.48
CA GLN A 119 -3.27 5.82 6.96
C GLN A 119 -3.02 5.79 5.46
N VAL A 120 -3.64 6.70 4.74
CA VAL A 120 -3.56 6.74 3.28
C VAL A 120 -2.92 8.05 2.85
N TYR A 121 -1.99 7.97 1.89
CA TYR A 121 -1.20 9.11 1.44
C TYR A 121 -1.06 9.13 -0.07
N ARG A 122 -0.86 10.34 -0.60
CA ARG A 122 -0.20 10.54 -1.87
C ARG A 122 1.23 10.94 -1.57
N ILE A 123 2.17 10.34 -2.29
CA ILE A 123 3.60 10.58 -2.05
C ILE A 123 4.26 11.05 -3.33
N ASP A 124 5.00 12.16 -3.22
CA ASP A 124 5.79 12.71 -4.31
C ASP A 124 7.24 12.79 -3.83
N PRO A 125 8.23 12.25 -4.57
CA PRO A 125 9.61 12.22 -4.10
C PRO A 125 10.24 13.60 -3.91
N VAL A 126 9.65 14.64 -4.48
CA VAL A 126 10.14 16.03 -4.35
C VAL A 126 9.29 16.81 -3.35
N ALA A 127 7.97 16.74 -3.49
CA ALA A 127 7.05 17.57 -2.69
C ALA A 127 6.73 16.96 -1.32
N GLY A 128 6.98 15.66 -1.12
CA GLY A 128 6.67 14.99 0.14
C GLY A 128 5.36 14.23 0.10
N PHE A 129 4.63 14.22 1.19
CA PHE A 129 3.38 13.46 1.26
C PHE A 129 2.23 14.29 1.80
N VAL A 130 1.01 13.85 1.45
CA VAL A 130 -0.22 14.45 1.95
C VAL A 130 -1.21 13.33 2.25
N ALA A 131 -1.90 13.44 3.38
CA ALA A 131 -2.93 12.47 3.76
C ALA A 131 -4.15 12.62 2.85
N VAL A 132 -4.77 11.47 2.51
CA VAL A 132 -6.00 11.46 1.70
C VAL A 132 -7.03 10.54 2.35
N GLY A 133 -8.29 10.77 2.02
CA GLY A 133 -9.37 9.90 2.49
C GLY A 133 -9.65 8.77 1.50
N ILE A 134 -10.30 7.74 2.00
CA ILE A 134 -10.78 6.63 1.17
C ILE A 134 -12.24 6.35 1.52
N TRP A 135 -12.91 5.65 0.61
CA TRP A 135 -14.27 5.17 0.82
C TRP A 135 -14.24 3.68 1.12
N LEU A 136 -14.90 3.29 2.21
CA LEU A 136 -15.10 1.88 2.50
C LEU A 136 -16.49 1.48 2.06
N HIS A 137 -16.57 0.32 1.41
CA HIS A 137 -17.86 -0.22 0.99
C HIS A 137 -17.96 -1.69 1.37
N THR A 138 -19.18 -2.19 1.47
CA THR A 138 -19.41 -3.63 1.67
C THR A 138 -19.17 -4.36 0.35
N PRO A 139 -18.58 -5.55 0.40
CA PRO A 139 -18.34 -6.34 -0.79
C PRO A 139 -19.64 -6.77 -1.46
#